data_052a3c909d68f53e5e2c17a21853ba4b
#
_entry.id   052a3c909d68f53e5e2c17a21853ba4b
#
_cell.length_a   1.000
_cell.length_b   1.000
_cell.length_c   1.000
_cell.angle_alpha   90.00
_cell.angle_beta   90.00
_cell.angle_gamma   90.00
#
_symmetry.space_group_name_H-M   'P 1'
#
loop_
_entity.id
_entity.type
_entity.pdbx_description
1 polymer ?
#
loop_
_entity_poly.entity_id
_entity_poly.type
_entity_poly.pdbx_seq_one_letter_code
_entity_poly.pdbx_strand_id
1 'polypeptide(L)'
;MTMKNKKVWYAPNKFEAYGEEEIKAVEECLRDGWLAGFGPRSIEFEEKVAKYFGKKLGLFVNSGSSACLLAIAGLNLPEGCKIITPACTFSTTLAPIIQLGYKPLFVDVNLNSYVPEVKDIIALLEDVEEDMFHDVKAIMIPNLIGNKPDWKLLKEELKRIGREDIFLIEDSADTMTYTPETDVATTSFYASHVITAGGQGGMVMFNDEKHLLRAKSFRDWGRMGDDSEIMDDRFNHKVDGIPYDHKFLYSVLGYHMKACEMNAAFGLVQLERFKKFSNIRRANFERYLELLDGVGDLILPDDSIKPNWLAIPLQSEKRFELLSFLEENNVQTRVTFAGNVTRHPVYREYLQEFENADIIMKNGFLLGAHHGMTIDDVDHVCGLIKIFFNKNK
;
A
#
# COMPACT_ATOMS: atom_id res chain seq x y z
N MET A 1 6.10 3.31 -35.46
CA MET A 1 6.82 4.36 -34.72
C MET A 1 8.20 3.81 -34.41
N THR A 2 9.27 4.48 -34.83
CA THR A 2 10.62 4.07 -34.44
C THR A 2 10.78 4.25 -32.93
N MET A 3 11.48 3.35 -32.24
CA MET A 3 11.71 3.33 -30.77
C MET A 3 12.14 4.71 -30.20
N LYS A 4 12.82 5.54 -30.98
CA LYS A 4 13.28 6.89 -30.58
C LYS A 4 12.17 7.88 -30.16
N ASN A 5 10.90 7.65 -30.46
CA ASN A 5 9.79 8.56 -30.16
C ASN A 5 8.72 7.97 -29.22
N LYS A 6 8.90 6.73 -28.73
CA LYS A 6 7.98 6.10 -27.78
C LYS A 6 8.36 6.57 -26.37
N LYS A 7 7.38 7.10 -25.61
CA LYS A 7 7.58 7.38 -24.19
C LYS A 7 7.43 6.08 -23.39
N VAL A 8 8.42 5.77 -22.57
CA VAL A 8 8.37 4.69 -21.58
C VAL A 8 7.86 5.28 -20.28
N TRP A 9 6.69 4.81 -19.83
CA TRP A 9 6.02 5.32 -18.63
C TRP A 9 6.47 4.57 -17.39
N TYR A 10 6.45 5.25 -16.24
CA TYR A 10 6.70 4.66 -14.94
C TYR A 10 5.58 3.68 -14.52
N ALA A 11 4.35 3.98 -14.87
CA ALA A 11 3.17 3.17 -14.56
C ALA A 11 2.33 2.95 -15.82
N PRO A 12 1.43 1.94 -15.86
CA PRO A 12 0.55 1.70 -16.99
C PRO A 12 -0.25 2.95 -17.32
N ASN A 13 -0.33 3.28 -18.61
CA ASN A 13 -1.01 4.47 -19.11
C ASN A 13 -2.12 4.08 -20.08
N LYS A 14 -3.25 4.81 -20.03
CA LYS A 14 -4.39 4.62 -20.92
C LYS A 14 -4.79 3.13 -21.00
N PHE A 15 -4.98 2.62 -22.21
CA PHE A 15 -5.42 1.25 -22.47
C PHE A 15 -4.40 0.15 -22.14
N GLU A 16 -3.20 0.49 -21.69
CA GLU A 16 -2.25 -0.49 -21.13
C GLU A 16 -2.73 -1.04 -19.78
N ALA A 17 -3.49 -0.24 -19.01
CA ALA A 17 -4.00 -0.63 -17.69
C ALA A 17 -5.28 -1.46 -17.78
N TYR A 18 -6.13 -1.24 -18.79
CA TYR A 18 -7.45 -1.87 -18.91
C TYR A 18 -7.88 -2.03 -20.39
N GLY A 19 -9.00 -2.72 -20.63
CA GLY A 19 -9.57 -2.97 -21.97
C GLY A 19 -11.08 -3.05 -21.97
N GLU A 20 -11.63 -3.71 -22.99
CA GLU A 20 -13.08 -3.84 -23.22
C GLU A 20 -13.80 -4.62 -22.12
N GLU A 21 -13.11 -5.53 -21.42
CA GLU A 21 -13.70 -6.33 -20.34
C GLU A 21 -14.08 -5.45 -19.14
N GLU A 22 -13.18 -4.54 -18.74
CA GLU A 22 -13.44 -3.57 -17.67
C GLU A 22 -14.51 -2.56 -18.08
N ILE A 23 -14.48 -2.06 -19.32
CA ILE A 23 -15.51 -1.14 -19.86
C ILE A 23 -16.89 -1.79 -19.77
N LYS A 24 -17.02 -3.03 -20.26
CA LYS A 24 -18.26 -3.80 -20.22
C LYS A 24 -18.75 -4.03 -18.80
N ALA A 25 -17.87 -4.40 -17.87
CA ALA A 25 -18.24 -4.61 -16.46
C ALA A 25 -18.83 -3.36 -15.82
N VAL A 26 -18.26 -2.17 -16.11
CA VAL A 26 -18.79 -0.88 -15.65
C VAL A 26 -20.13 -0.56 -16.32
N GLU A 27 -20.27 -0.79 -17.62
CA GLU A 27 -21.55 -0.59 -18.33
C GLU A 27 -22.66 -1.47 -17.76
N GLU A 28 -22.40 -2.74 -17.51
CA GLU A 28 -23.35 -3.67 -16.88
C GLU A 28 -23.75 -3.20 -15.49
N CYS A 29 -22.78 -2.74 -14.66
CA CYS A 29 -23.05 -2.18 -13.35
C CYS A 29 -24.01 -0.99 -13.41
N LEU A 30 -23.81 -0.10 -14.37
CA LEU A 30 -24.70 1.07 -14.56
C LEU A 30 -26.10 0.67 -15.00
N ARG A 31 -26.24 -0.38 -15.84
CA ARG A 31 -27.55 -0.91 -16.27
C ARG A 31 -28.31 -1.57 -15.12
N ASP A 32 -27.61 -2.23 -14.21
CA ASP A 32 -28.19 -2.85 -13.00
C ASP A 32 -28.67 -1.82 -11.97
N GLY A 33 -28.21 -0.57 -12.08
CA GLY A 33 -28.67 0.56 -11.26
C GLY A 33 -28.05 0.65 -9.86
N TRP A 34 -27.06 -0.19 -9.51
CA TRP A 34 -26.32 -0.06 -8.26
C TRP A 34 -25.22 0.98 -8.41
N LEU A 35 -25.26 2.05 -7.59
CA LEU A 35 -24.28 3.14 -7.65
C LEU A 35 -23.39 3.20 -6.41
N ALA A 36 -23.97 3.00 -5.23
CA ALA A 36 -23.24 3.06 -3.96
C ALA A 36 -22.44 1.78 -3.70
N GLY A 37 -21.27 1.91 -3.08
CA GLY A 37 -20.33 0.81 -2.86
C GLY A 37 -20.69 -0.11 -1.69
N PHE A 38 -21.83 -0.76 -1.73
CA PHE A 38 -22.22 -1.90 -0.88
C PHE A 38 -23.20 -2.81 -1.63
N GLY A 39 -23.18 -2.76 -2.95
CA GLY A 39 -23.93 -3.65 -3.82
C GLY A 39 -23.20 -4.98 -4.02
N PRO A 40 -23.77 -5.85 -4.88
CA PRO A 40 -23.28 -7.23 -5.09
C PRO A 40 -21.81 -7.30 -5.51
N ARG A 41 -21.35 -6.37 -6.35
CA ARG A 41 -19.98 -6.37 -6.85
C ARG A 41 -18.98 -5.93 -5.78
N SER A 42 -19.36 -4.96 -4.95
CA SER A 42 -18.52 -4.55 -3.81
C SER A 42 -18.35 -5.68 -2.82
N ILE A 43 -19.44 -6.39 -2.48
CA ILE A 43 -19.39 -7.56 -1.57
C ILE A 43 -18.48 -8.63 -2.15
N GLU A 44 -18.66 -9.01 -3.41
CA GLU A 44 -17.82 -10.00 -4.08
C GLU A 44 -16.35 -9.57 -4.13
N PHE A 45 -16.08 -8.30 -4.38
CA PHE A 45 -14.71 -7.76 -4.43
C PHE A 45 -14.05 -7.77 -3.04
N GLU A 46 -14.79 -7.39 -1.98
CA GLU A 46 -14.34 -7.49 -0.58
C GLU A 46 -13.94 -8.91 -0.21
N GLU A 47 -14.80 -9.90 -0.50
CA GLU A 47 -14.54 -11.31 -0.22
C GLU A 47 -13.32 -11.86 -0.98
N LYS A 48 -13.25 -11.60 -2.29
CA LYS A 48 -12.16 -12.11 -3.13
C LYS A 48 -10.80 -11.50 -2.75
N VAL A 49 -10.75 -10.19 -2.50
CA VAL A 49 -9.51 -9.52 -2.12
C VAL A 49 -9.08 -9.93 -0.72
N ALA A 50 -9.98 -9.98 0.27
CA ALA A 50 -9.67 -10.44 1.61
C ALA A 50 -9.09 -11.87 1.58
N LYS A 51 -9.72 -12.78 0.86
CA LYS A 51 -9.24 -14.16 0.68
C LYS A 51 -7.86 -14.19 0.03
N TYR A 52 -7.59 -13.32 -0.95
CA TYR A 52 -6.29 -13.24 -1.60
C TYR A 52 -5.18 -12.90 -0.61
N PHE A 53 -5.43 -11.99 0.33
CA PHE A 53 -4.50 -11.60 1.40
C PHE A 53 -4.45 -12.57 2.58
N GLY A 54 -5.26 -13.64 2.59
CA GLY A 54 -5.36 -14.56 3.72
C GLY A 54 -6.14 -13.99 4.90
N LYS A 55 -7.02 -13.00 4.65
CA LYS A 55 -7.89 -12.38 5.66
C LYS A 55 -9.32 -12.89 5.54
N LYS A 56 -10.08 -12.75 6.63
CA LYS A 56 -11.47 -13.23 6.69
C LYS A 56 -12.46 -12.22 6.11
N LEU A 57 -12.22 -10.94 6.30
CA LEU A 57 -13.18 -9.86 6.08
C LEU A 57 -12.52 -8.71 5.34
N GLY A 58 -13.17 -8.16 4.32
CA GLY A 58 -12.76 -6.98 3.57
C GLY A 58 -13.73 -5.82 3.75
N LEU A 59 -13.22 -4.61 3.63
CA LEU A 59 -14.00 -3.38 3.61
C LEU A 59 -13.49 -2.48 2.48
N PHE A 60 -14.26 -2.37 1.42
CA PHE A 60 -13.91 -1.59 0.24
C PHE A 60 -14.08 -0.08 0.51
N VAL A 61 -13.08 0.69 0.13
CA VAL A 61 -12.98 2.13 0.37
C VAL A 61 -12.47 2.88 -0.87
N ASN A 62 -12.58 4.21 -0.83
CA ASN A 62 -12.26 5.08 -1.96
C ASN A 62 -10.76 5.24 -2.25
N SER A 63 -9.88 4.83 -1.35
CA SER A 63 -8.41 4.91 -1.56
C SER A 63 -7.63 4.03 -0.59
N GLY A 64 -6.37 3.70 -0.92
CA GLY A 64 -5.43 3.07 0.00
C GLY A 64 -5.16 3.91 1.25
N SER A 65 -5.11 5.23 1.11
CA SER A 65 -4.93 6.14 2.25
C SER A 65 -6.09 6.05 3.26
N SER A 66 -7.33 5.96 2.77
CA SER A 66 -8.49 5.69 3.62
C SER A 66 -8.41 4.30 4.26
N ALA A 67 -7.92 3.29 3.54
CA ALA A 67 -7.71 1.96 4.08
C ALA A 67 -6.71 1.98 5.24
N CYS A 68 -5.57 2.69 5.10
CA CYS A 68 -4.57 2.83 6.16
C CYS A 68 -5.14 3.54 7.40
N LEU A 69 -5.94 4.61 7.22
CA LEU A 69 -6.59 5.29 8.34
C LEU A 69 -7.57 4.36 9.07
N LEU A 70 -8.40 3.63 8.31
CA LEU A 70 -9.38 2.71 8.88
C LEU A 70 -8.74 1.47 9.50
N ALA A 71 -7.57 1.03 9.03
CA ALA A 71 -6.82 -0.06 9.65
C ALA A 71 -6.49 0.24 11.11
N ILE A 72 -5.99 1.44 11.39
CA ILE A 72 -5.66 1.87 12.76
C ILE A 72 -6.93 2.23 13.54
N ALA A 73 -7.84 3.00 12.96
CA ALA A 73 -9.08 3.42 13.64
C ALA A 73 -9.96 2.24 14.07
N GLY A 74 -9.98 1.15 13.27
CA GLY A 74 -10.72 -0.08 13.56
C GLY A 74 -10.22 -0.83 14.79
N LEU A 75 -8.92 -0.75 15.10
CA LEU A 75 -8.30 -1.45 16.22
C LEU A 75 -8.66 -0.89 17.61
N ASN A 76 -9.08 0.37 17.68
CA ASN A 76 -9.42 1.05 18.94
C ASN A 76 -8.29 0.96 19.99
N LEU A 77 -7.09 1.32 19.58
CA LEU A 77 -5.91 1.28 20.44
C LEU A 77 -6.01 2.27 21.59
N PRO A 78 -5.29 2.06 22.72
CA PRO A 78 -5.22 3.01 23.81
C PRO A 78 -4.74 4.40 23.33
N GLU A 79 -5.33 5.46 23.89
CA GLU A 79 -4.97 6.84 23.57
C GLU A 79 -3.48 7.11 23.81
N GLY A 80 -2.82 7.76 22.87
CA GLY A 80 -1.41 8.14 22.96
C GLY A 80 -0.40 6.99 22.88
N CYS A 81 -0.86 5.75 22.63
CA CYS A 81 0.07 4.62 22.47
C CYS A 81 1.00 4.83 21.27
N LYS A 82 2.03 4.00 21.20
CA LYS A 82 3.03 4.05 20.13
C LYS A 82 2.76 3.01 19.06
N ILE A 83 3.09 3.39 17.83
CA ILE A 83 3.03 2.50 16.66
C ILE A 83 4.40 2.53 15.97
N ILE A 84 5.05 1.37 15.85
CA ILE A 84 6.32 1.26 15.11
C ILE A 84 6.00 1.34 13.61
N THR A 85 6.80 2.16 12.90
CA THR A 85 6.71 2.33 11.45
C THR A 85 8.08 2.67 10.87
N PRO A 86 8.42 2.27 9.63
CA PRO A 86 9.73 2.60 9.07
C PRO A 86 9.84 4.08 8.70
N ALA A 87 11.08 4.60 8.75
CA ALA A 87 11.41 5.95 8.29
C ALA A 87 11.29 6.08 6.77
N CYS A 88 11.63 5.01 6.01
CA CYS A 88 11.42 4.96 4.57
C CYS A 88 10.04 4.36 4.27
N THR A 89 9.08 5.23 3.95
CA THR A 89 7.67 4.87 3.77
C THR A 89 6.98 5.81 2.80
N PHE A 90 5.68 5.57 2.56
CA PHE A 90 4.81 6.56 1.94
C PHE A 90 4.09 7.38 3.03
N SER A 91 3.81 8.66 2.73
CA SER A 91 3.23 9.58 3.71
C SER A 91 1.95 9.06 4.37
N THR A 92 1.08 8.38 3.62
CA THR A 92 -0.22 7.91 4.14
C THR A 92 -0.17 6.56 4.87
N THR A 93 0.99 5.96 5.01
CA THR A 93 1.26 4.91 6.01
C THR A 93 1.48 5.55 7.39
N LEU A 94 2.22 6.67 7.45
CA LEU A 94 2.55 7.39 8.69
C LEU A 94 1.42 8.32 9.15
N ALA A 95 0.84 9.10 8.24
CA ALA A 95 -0.12 10.15 8.58
C ALA A 95 -1.28 9.70 9.48
N PRO A 96 -1.91 8.53 9.28
CA PRO A 96 -2.99 8.04 10.14
C PRO A 96 -2.59 7.84 11.61
N ILE A 97 -1.34 7.48 11.88
CA ILE A 97 -0.81 7.32 13.24
C ILE A 97 -0.96 8.65 13.98
N ILE A 98 -0.50 9.73 13.37
CA ILE A 98 -0.52 11.08 13.94
C ILE A 98 -1.95 11.66 13.97
N GLN A 99 -2.70 11.49 12.88
CA GLN A 99 -4.08 11.99 12.76
C GLN A 99 -5.03 11.41 13.81
N LEU A 100 -4.79 10.18 14.25
CA LEU A 100 -5.57 9.49 15.28
C LEU A 100 -5.03 9.72 16.71
N GLY A 101 -4.00 10.58 16.88
CA GLY A 101 -3.44 10.93 18.18
C GLY A 101 -2.43 9.92 18.75
N TYR A 102 -1.98 8.97 17.92
CA TYR A 102 -0.94 8.02 18.29
C TYR A 102 0.47 8.58 18.02
N LYS A 103 1.49 7.97 18.58
CA LYS A 103 2.88 8.41 18.46
C LYS A 103 3.66 7.44 17.58
N PRO A 104 4.26 7.91 16.47
CA PRO A 104 5.13 7.05 15.68
C PRO A 104 6.44 6.77 16.43
N LEU A 105 6.88 5.52 16.35
CA LEU A 105 8.22 5.08 16.75
C LEU A 105 8.91 4.54 15.50
N PHE A 106 9.99 5.20 15.08
CA PHE A 106 10.59 4.92 13.79
C PHE A 106 11.67 3.85 13.87
N VAL A 107 11.77 3.02 12.83
CA VAL A 107 12.83 2.06 12.57
C VAL A 107 13.43 2.33 11.19
N ASP A 108 14.72 2.08 11.01
CA ASP A 108 15.35 2.16 9.69
C ASP A 108 14.97 0.96 8.81
N VAL A 109 15.28 1.04 7.53
CA VAL A 109 15.03 -0.03 6.55
C VAL A 109 16.34 -0.63 6.07
N ASN A 110 16.30 -1.83 5.51
CA ASN A 110 17.42 -2.38 4.78
C ASN A 110 17.58 -1.66 3.43
N LEU A 111 18.81 -1.36 3.05
CA LEU A 111 19.14 -0.56 1.87
C LEU A 111 18.63 -1.17 0.56
N ASN A 112 18.62 -2.50 0.44
CA ASN A 112 18.32 -3.20 -0.81
C ASN A 112 16.90 -3.79 -0.84
N SER A 113 16.31 -4.05 0.34
CA SER A 113 14.95 -4.57 0.44
C SER A 113 13.89 -3.47 0.62
N TYR A 114 14.29 -2.28 1.09
CA TYR A 114 13.42 -1.12 1.38
C TYR A 114 12.43 -1.34 2.52
N VAL A 115 12.55 -2.42 3.26
CA VAL A 115 11.72 -2.76 4.43
C VAL A 115 12.60 -3.00 5.65
N PRO A 116 12.08 -2.82 6.88
CA PRO A 116 12.85 -3.09 8.10
C PRO A 116 13.23 -4.57 8.23
N GLU A 117 14.36 -4.85 8.82
CA GLU A 117 14.70 -6.20 9.27
C GLU A 117 14.04 -6.49 10.63
N VAL A 118 13.60 -7.74 10.82
CA VAL A 118 12.91 -8.15 12.06
C VAL A 118 13.80 -7.90 13.29
N LYS A 119 15.11 -8.16 13.18
CA LYS A 119 16.06 -7.91 14.28
C LYS A 119 16.07 -6.45 14.75
N ASP A 120 15.91 -5.49 13.82
CA ASP A 120 15.95 -4.05 14.16
C ASP A 120 14.66 -3.62 14.85
N ILE A 121 13.51 -4.21 14.47
CA ILE A 121 12.23 -3.99 15.16
C ILE A 121 12.29 -4.54 16.58
N ILE A 122 12.85 -5.74 16.75
CA ILE A 122 12.95 -6.38 18.07
C ILE A 122 13.96 -5.63 18.94
N ALA A 123 15.14 -5.23 18.40
CA ALA A 123 16.10 -4.42 19.12
C ALA A 123 15.49 -3.09 19.58
N LEU A 124 14.70 -2.43 18.73
CA LEU A 124 14.00 -1.20 19.09
C LEU A 124 13.00 -1.43 20.25
N LEU A 125 12.31 -2.58 20.29
CA LEU A 125 11.42 -2.94 21.38
C LEU A 125 12.17 -3.25 22.67
N GLU A 126 13.32 -3.93 22.60
CA GLU A 126 14.14 -4.31 23.75
C GLU A 126 14.96 -3.12 24.33
N ASP A 127 15.24 -2.08 23.50
CA ASP A 127 16.02 -0.89 23.91
C ASP A 127 15.17 0.24 24.52
N VAL A 128 13.85 0.17 24.41
CA VAL A 128 12.96 1.17 25.03
C VAL A 128 12.87 0.95 26.54
N GLU A 129 12.73 2.05 27.29
CA GLU A 129 12.45 1.98 28.73
C GLU A 129 11.21 1.12 29.02
N GLU A 130 11.17 0.43 30.16
CA GLU A 130 10.11 -0.53 30.50
C GLU A 130 8.70 0.04 30.37
N ASP A 131 8.49 1.29 30.77
CA ASP A 131 7.22 2.00 30.60
C ASP A 131 6.86 2.19 29.11
N MET A 132 7.86 2.46 28.25
CA MET A 132 7.64 2.63 26.81
C MET A 132 7.44 1.32 26.07
N PHE A 133 8.04 0.23 26.56
CA PHE A 133 7.86 -1.11 26.01
C PHE A 133 6.39 -1.53 25.96
N HIS A 134 5.66 -1.26 27.03
CA HIS A 134 4.23 -1.58 27.12
C HIS A 134 3.32 -0.60 26.35
N ASP A 135 3.78 0.58 26.00
CA ASP A 135 3.04 1.58 25.24
C ASP A 135 2.95 1.27 23.73
N VAL A 136 3.84 0.42 23.20
CA VAL A 136 3.77 -0.01 21.78
C VAL A 136 2.61 -0.98 21.62
N LYS A 137 1.63 -0.65 20.76
CA LYS A 137 0.41 -1.46 20.54
C LYS A 137 0.23 -1.95 19.12
N ALA A 138 0.96 -1.40 18.18
CA ALA A 138 0.95 -1.89 16.80
C ALA A 138 2.30 -1.68 16.11
N ILE A 139 2.51 -2.47 15.08
CA ILE A 139 3.60 -2.33 14.11
C ILE A 139 2.95 -2.20 12.74
N MET A 140 3.13 -1.04 12.09
CA MET A 140 2.60 -0.77 10.76
C MET A 140 3.72 -0.60 9.76
N ILE A 141 3.87 -1.56 8.85
CA ILE A 141 4.95 -1.59 7.87
C ILE A 141 4.37 -1.68 6.46
N PRO A 142 4.80 -0.80 5.52
CA PRO A 142 4.46 -0.96 4.13
C PRO A 142 5.26 -2.12 3.52
N ASN A 143 4.60 -2.90 2.69
CA ASN A 143 5.25 -3.80 1.74
C ASN A 143 5.79 -2.95 0.57
N LEU A 144 6.80 -2.12 0.88
CA LEU A 144 7.21 -0.99 0.06
C LEU A 144 7.75 -1.44 -1.29
N ILE A 145 7.25 -0.82 -2.36
CA ILE A 145 7.54 -1.14 -3.77
C ILE A 145 7.14 -2.59 -4.14
N GLY A 146 6.55 -3.33 -3.20
CA GLY A 146 6.15 -4.74 -3.36
C GLY A 146 6.97 -5.73 -2.54
N ASN A 147 8.12 -5.35 -1.99
CA ASN A 147 8.87 -6.19 -1.06
C ASN A 147 8.23 -6.17 0.33
N LYS A 148 8.49 -7.18 1.15
CA LYS A 148 7.87 -7.32 2.48
C LYS A 148 8.88 -7.82 3.52
N PRO A 149 8.69 -7.42 4.79
CA PRO A 149 9.45 -8.03 5.88
C PRO A 149 9.05 -9.49 6.08
N ASP A 150 9.83 -10.25 6.83
CA ASP A 150 9.46 -11.60 7.26
C ASP A 150 8.40 -11.51 8.39
N TRP A 151 7.13 -11.36 7.99
CA TRP A 151 6.00 -11.27 8.93
C TRP A 151 5.88 -12.49 9.84
N LYS A 152 6.26 -13.68 9.35
CA LYS A 152 6.22 -14.90 10.15
C LYS A 152 7.27 -14.87 11.25
N LEU A 153 8.50 -14.55 10.90
CA LEU A 153 9.58 -14.39 11.87
C LEU A 153 9.27 -13.28 12.88
N LEU A 154 8.71 -12.14 12.42
CA LEU A 154 8.33 -11.04 13.31
C LEU A 154 7.30 -11.52 14.35
N LYS A 155 6.29 -12.28 13.93
CA LYS A 155 5.28 -12.83 14.85
C LYS A 155 5.87 -13.82 15.84
N GLU A 156 6.81 -14.67 15.39
CA GLU A 156 7.52 -15.62 16.26
C GLU A 156 8.41 -14.90 17.29
N GLU A 157 9.12 -13.85 16.87
CA GLU A 157 9.97 -13.05 17.76
C GLU A 157 9.16 -12.21 18.77
N LEU A 158 8.03 -11.63 18.37
CA LEU A 158 7.10 -10.96 19.30
C LEU A 158 6.59 -11.93 20.36
N LYS A 159 6.29 -13.17 19.99
CA LYS A 159 5.93 -14.21 20.96
C LYS A 159 7.08 -14.55 21.89
N ARG A 160 8.32 -14.64 21.39
CA ARG A 160 9.52 -14.92 22.20
C ARG A 160 9.72 -13.87 23.30
N ILE A 161 9.45 -12.59 23.01
CA ILE A 161 9.60 -11.49 23.96
C ILE A 161 8.31 -11.18 24.74
N GLY A 162 7.26 -12.03 24.64
CA GLY A 162 6.01 -11.87 25.38
C GLY A 162 5.12 -10.70 24.92
N ARG A 163 5.22 -10.29 23.64
CA ARG A 163 4.49 -9.16 23.05
C ARG A 163 3.53 -9.59 21.94
N GLU A 164 2.83 -10.71 22.14
CA GLU A 164 1.76 -11.16 21.25
C GLU A 164 0.54 -10.21 21.22
N ASP A 165 0.50 -9.22 22.14
CA ASP A 165 -0.52 -8.17 22.22
C ASP A 165 -0.35 -7.08 21.15
N ILE A 166 0.79 -7.01 20.46
CA ILE A 166 1.07 -6.01 19.41
C ILE A 166 0.40 -6.41 18.11
N PHE A 167 -0.45 -5.54 17.57
CA PHE A 167 -1.09 -5.75 16.27
C PHE A 167 -0.10 -5.57 15.13
N LEU A 168 -0.12 -6.50 14.17
CA LEU A 168 0.65 -6.43 12.93
C LEU A 168 -0.23 -5.88 11.80
N ILE A 169 0.11 -4.71 11.27
CA ILE A 169 -0.60 -4.02 10.19
C ILE A 169 0.31 -3.94 8.97
N GLU A 170 -0.07 -4.58 7.86
CA GLU A 170 0.63 -4.41 6.60
C GLU A 170 -0.06 -3.39 5.70
N ASP A 171 0.73 -2.47 5.15
CA ASP A 171 0.29 -1.59 4.08
C ASP A 171 0.82 -2.13 2.75
N SER A 172 -0.05 -2.81 2.01
CA SER A 172 0.25 -3.41 0.71
C SER A 172 -0.30 -2.57 -0.45
N ALA A 173 -0.19 -1.23 -0.36
CA ALA A 173 -0.63 -0.35 -1.45
C ALA A 173 0.07 -0.69 -2.77
N ASP A 174 1.35 -1.07 -2.72
CA ASP A 174 2.21 -1.32 -3.87
C ASP A 174 2.14 -2.75 -4.42
N THR A 175 1.46 -3.67 -3.73
CA THR A 175 1.46 -5.08 -4.11
C THR A 175 0.19 -5.80 -3.68
N MET A 176 0.03 -7.01 -4.20
CA MET A 176 -0.92 -7.98 -3.68
C MET A 176 -0.15 -9.23 -3.24
N THR A 177 -0.31 -9.63 -2.00
CA THR A 177 0.44 -10.72 -1.39
C THR A 177 -0.42 -11.53 -0.44
N TYR A 178 -0.09 -12.81 -0.26
CA TYR A 178 -0.70 -13.66 0.76
C TYR A 178 0.09 -13.54 2.05
N THR A 179 -0.50 -12.97 3.09
CA THR A 179 0.15 -12.70 4.38
C THR A 179 -0.83 -12.99 5.54
N PRO A 180 -1.07 -14.28 5.84
CA PRO A 180 -2.02 -14.66 6.90
C PRO A 180 -1.52 -14.33 8.31
N GLU A 181 -0.26 -13.99 8.47
CA GLU A 181 0.41 -13.70 9.74
C GLU A 181 -0.01 -12.35 10.33
N THR A 182 -0.34 -11.36 9.49
CA THR A 182 -0.73 -10.02 9.94
C THR A 182 -2.18 -9.98 10.41
N ASP A 183 -2.50 -9.09 11.35
CA ASP A 183 -3.85 -8.94 11.90
C ASP A 183 -4.73 -8.10 10.98
N VAL A 184 -4.13 -7.08 10.35
CA VAL A 184 -4.78 -6.17 9.43
C VAL A 184 -3.93 -6.01 8.18
N ALA A 185 -4.57 -6.01 7.02
CA ALA A 185 -3.94 -5.70 5.75
C ALA A 185 -4.68 -4.55 5.05
N THR A 186 -3.93 -3.70 4.36
CA THR A 186 -4.50 -2.69 3.46
C THR A 186 -3.93 -2.85 2.06
N THR A 187 -4.67 -2.41 1.04
CA THR A 187 -4.15 -2.31 -0.32
C THR A 187 -4.80 -1.14 -1.05
N SER A 188 -4.21 -0.77 -2.18
CA SER A 188 -4.66 0.34 -3.00
C SER A 188 -4.91 -0.10 -4.44
N PHE A 189 -5.96 0.45 -5.01
CA PHE A 189 -6.33 0.27 -6.42
C PHE A 189 -6.21 1.58 -7.21
N TYR A 190 -5.27 2.44 -6.80
CA TYR A 190 -4.96 3.66 -7.55
C TYR A 190 -4.42 3.32 -8.95
N ALA A 191 -4.56 4.24 -9.90
CA ALA A 191 -4.25 4.00 -11.32
C ALA A 191 -2.85 3.46 -11.62
N SER A 192 -1.85 3.79 -10.79
CA SER A 192 -0.45 3.35 -10.99
C SER A 192 -0.07 2.07 -10.25
N HIS A 193 -0.97 1.46 -9.49
CA HIS A 193 -0.69 0.25 -8.72
C HIS A 193 -0.75 -1.03 -9.56
N VAL A 194 -0.51 -2.17 -8.94
CA VAL A 194 -0.42 -3.47 -9.64
C VAL A 194 -1.72 -3.88 -10.31
N ILE A 195 -2.86 -3.52 -9.72
CA ILE A 195 -4.19 -3.50 -10.32
C ILE A 195 -4.90 -2.20 -9.92
N THR A 196 -5.94 -1.83 -10.66
CA THR A 196 -6.71 -0.62 -10.40
C THR A 196 -8.22 -0.90 -10.35
N ALA A 197 -8.96 -0.11 -9.60
CA ALA A 197 -10.42 -0.15 -9.58
C ALA A 197 -11.01 1.10 -10.28
N GLY A 198 -10.69 1.25 -11.57
CA GLY A 198 -11.13 2.40 -12.36
C GLY A 198 -10.41 3.71 -11.98
N GLY A 199 -9.14 3.62 -11.54
CA GLY A 199 -8.28 4.76 -11.23
C GLY A 199 -8.18 5.12 -9.75
N GLN A 200 -9.06 4.58 -8.90
CA GLN A 200 -9.05 4.80 -7.45
C GLN A 200 -9.63 3.59 -6.72
N GLY A 201 -9.56 3.60 -5.39
CA GLY A 201 -10.05 2.54 -4.51
C GLY A 201 -8.98 2.06 -3.55
N GLY A 202 -9.42 1.38 -2.52
CA GLY A 202 -8.58 0.69 -1.55
C GLY A 202 -9.38 -0.37 -0.81
N MET A 203 -8.69 -1.23 -0.10
CA MET A 203 -9.32 -2.25 0.75
C MET A 203 -8.60 -2.28 2.09
N VAL A 204 -9.36 -2.29 3.18
CA VAL A 204 -8.83 -2.69 4.49
C VAL A 204 -9.44 -4.03 4.86
N MET A 205 -8.61 -4.93 5.38
CA MET A 205 -8.98 -6.32 5.63
C MET A 205 -8.62 -6.73 7.05
N PHE A 206 -9.54 -7.44 7.70
CA PHE A 206 -9.44 -7.84 9.11
C PHE A 206 -9.69 -9.34 9.28
N ASN A 207 -9.22 -9.88 10.41
CA ASN A 207 -9.55 -11.23 10.86
C ASN A 207 -10.63 -11.24 11.94
N ASP A 208 -10.92 -10.09 12.57
CA ASP A 208 -11.91 -9.90 13.63
C ASP A 208 -13.03 -8.96 13.17
N GLU A 209 -14.26 -9.43 13.29
CA GLU A 209 -15.47 -8.68 12.90
C GLU A 209 -15.66 -7.40 13.71
N LYS A 210 -15.26 -7.39 14.98
CA LYS A 210 -15.34 -6.19 15.84
C LYS A 210 -14.53 -5.03 15.24
N HIS A 211 -13.33 -5.31 14.72
CA HIS A 211 -12.49 -4.30 14.11
C HIS A 211 -13.06 -3.83 12.77
N LEU A 212 -13.60 -4.74 11.97
CA LEU A 212 -14.29 -4.41 10.72
C LEU A 212 -15.49 -3.50 10.98
N LEU A 213 -16.37 -3.83 11.93
CA LEU A 213 -17.58 -3.04 12.22
C LEU A 213 -17.23 -1.64 12.69
N ARG A 214 -16.19 -1.52 13.53
CA ARG A 214 -15.70 -0.19 13.93
C ARG A 214 -15.13 0.60 12.74
N ALA A 215 -14.31 -0.01 11.89
CA ALA A 215 -13.80 0.61 10.67
C ALA A 215 -14.93 1.02 9.71
N LYS A 216 -15.97 0.19 9.59
CA LYS A 216 -17.18 0.48 8.82
C LYS A 216 -17.92 1.71 9.36
N SER A 217 -18.04 1.86 10.67
CA SER A 217 -18.61 3.07 11.26
C SER A 217 -17.85 4.33 10.87
N PHE A 218 -16.51 4.31 10.96
CA PHE A 218 -15.68 5.44 10.51
C PHE A 218 -15.84 5.71 9.01
N ARG A 219 -15.87 4.66 8.17
CA ARG A 219 -16.09 4.80 6.71
C ARG A 219 -17.43 5.46 6.38
N ASP A 220 -18.45 5.16 7.18
CA ASP A 220 -19.86 5.45 6.91
C ASP A 220 -20.41 6.57 7.81
N TRP A 221 -19.73 7.73 7.86
CA TRP A 221 -20.08 8.96 8.59
C TRP A 221 -20.13 8.82 10.12
N GLY A 222 -19.69 7.74 10.68
CA GLY A 222 -19.80 7.45 12.11
C GLY A 222 -21.10 6.75 12.52
N ARG A 223 -21.88 6.25 11.57
CA ARG A 223 -23.16 5.57 11.80
C ARG A 223 -23.01 4.35 12.65
N MET A 224 -23.99 4.08 13.52
CA MET A 224 -24.05 2.87 14.34
C MET A 224 -24.45 1.64 13.53
N GLY A 225 -25.23 1.81 12.45
CA GLY A 225 -25.65 0.73 11.57
C GLY A 225 -26.15 1.25 10.24
N ASP A 226 -26.11 0.40 9.21
CA ASP A 226 -26.60 0.67 7.87
C ASP A 226 -27.09 -0.64 7.18
N ASP A 227 -27.44 -1.67 8.01
CA ASP A 227 -27.58 -3.03 7.52
C ASP A 227 -29.04 -3.44 7.24
N SER A 228 -30.03 -2.61 7.66
CA SER A 228 -31.45 -2.91 7.46
C SER A 228 -32.23 -1.71 6.90
N GLU A 229 -33.17 -1.99 5.99
CA GLU A 229 -34.20 -1.04 5.54
C GLU A 229 -35.53 -1.24 6.30
N ILE A 230 -35.65 -2.29 7.12
CA ILE A 230 -36.85 -2.60 7.89
C ILE A 230 -37.00 -1.57 9.02
N MET A 231 -38.18 -0.96 9.13
CA MET A 231 -38.45 0.13 10.08
C MET A 231 -38.20 -0.30 11.53
N ASP A 232 -38.66 -1.49 11.92
CA ASP A 232 -38.52 -1.99 13.29
C ASP A 232 -37.05 -2.16 13.69
N ASP A 233 -36.20 -2.62 12.78
CA ASP A 233 -34.76 -2.74 13.00
C ASP A 233 -34.11 -1.38 13.13
N ARG A 234 -34.46 -0.43 12.23
CA ARG A 234 -33.88 0.91 12.23
C ARG A 234 -34.21 1.71 13.47
N PHE A 235 -35.44 1.57 14.02
CA PHE A 235 -35.92 2.30 15.20
C PHE A 235 -35.76 1.53 16.51
N ASN A 236 -34.99 0.46 16.52
CA ASN A 236 -34.71 -0.32 17.73
C ASN A 236 -33.75 0.38 18.72
N HIS A 237 -33.34 1.59 18.43
CA HIS A 237 -32.45 2.41 19.25
C HIS A 237 -33.20 3.62 19.82
N LYS A 238 -32.70 4.13 20.96
CA LYS A 238 -33.24 5.34 21.59
C LYS A 238 -32.12 6.32 21.93
N VAL A 239 -32.39 7.60 21.72
CA VAL A 239 -31.56 8.71 22.21
C VAL A 239 -32.40 9.47 23.22
N ASP A 240 -31.99 9.51 24.47
CA ASP A 240 -32.72 10.15 25.59
C ASP A 240 -34.16 9.66 25.71
N GLY A 241 -34.41 8.38 25.45
CA GLY A 241 -35.74 7.78 25.47
C GLY A 241 -36.55 7.92 24.20
N ILE A 242 -36.07 8.66 23.20
CA ILE A 242 -36.72 8.89 21.91
C ILE A 242 -36.30 7.78 20.94
N PRO A 243 -37.27 6.99 20.38
CA PRO A 243 -36.93 6.04 19.31
C PRO A 243 -36.32 6.77 18.13
N TYR A 244 -35.16 6.29 17.64
CA TYR A 244 -34.44 6.97 16.57
C TYR A 244 -33.86 5.99 15.55
N ASP A 245 -33.80 6.39 14.30
CA ASP A 245 -33.27 5.58 13.21
C ASP A 245 -31.76 5.42 13.36
N HIS A 246 -31.27 4.17 13.48
CA HIS A 246 -29.85 3.87 13.68
C HIS A 246 -28.96 4.40 12.53
N LYS A 247 -29.49 4.59 11.34
CA LYS A 247 -28.77 5.21 10.21
C LYS A 247 -28.38 6.67 10.46
N PHE A 248 -28.98 7.31 11.44
CA PHE A 248 -28.71 8.69 11.85
C PHE A 248 -28.24 8.79 13.30
N LEU A 249 -27.85 7.65 13.90
CA LEU A 249 -27.12 7.60 15.15
C LEU A 249 -25.62 7.44 14.87
N TYR A 250 -24.81 8.25 15.54
CA TYR A 250 -23.37 8.31 15.31
C TYR A 250 -22.63 7.91 16.56
N SER A 251 -21.76 6.88 16.45
CA SER A 251 -20.97 6.35 17.54
C SER A 251 -19.52 6.84 17.55
N VAL A 252 -19.05 7.37 16.42
CA VAL A 252 -17.71 7.92 16.23
C VAL A 252 -17.77 9.16 15.33
N LEU A 253 -16.71 9.97 15.37
CA LEU A 253 -16.51 11.06 14.39
C LEU A 253 -16.01 10.44 13.09
N GLY A 254 -16.93 10.13 12.19
CA GLY A 254 -16.63 9.37 10.98
C GLY A 254 -16.48 10.26 9.73
N TYR A 255 -16.22 9.56 8.62
CA TYR A 255 -15.95 10.14 7.29
C TYR A 255 -16.88 9.51 6.25
N HIS A 256 -16.84 10.05 5.03
CA HIS A 256 -17.37 9.34 3.85
C HIS A 256 -16.20 8.81 3.02
N MET A 257 -15.91 7.50 3.19
CA MET A 257 -14.80 6.85 2.49
C MET A 257 -15.27 5.66 1.63
N LYS A 258 -16.57 5.59 1.32
CA LYS A 258 -17.11 4.55 0.42
C LYS A 258 -16.55 4.73 -0.99
N ALA A 259 -16.23 3.62 -1.65
CA ALA A 259 -16.05 3.57 -3.10
C ALA A 259 -17.40 3.41 -3.80
N CYS A 260 -17.43 3.55 -5.13
CA CYS A 260 -18.63 3.27 -5.95
C CYS A 260 -18.67 1.80 -6.37
N GLU A 261 -19.87 1.30 -6.67
CA GLU A 261 -20.05 -0.05 -7.18
C GLU A 261 -19.34 -0.27 -8.52
N MET A 262 -19.25 0.75 -9.37
CA MET A 262 -18.48 0.74 -10.61
C MET A 262 -17.00 0.47 -10.40
N ASN A 263 -16.42 0.94 -9.30
CA ASN A 263 -15.03 0.66 -8.95
C ASN A 263 -14.84 -0.83 -8.65
N ALA A 264 -15.77 -1.46 -7.92
CA ALA A 264 -15.73 -2.88 -7.66
C ALA A 264 -15.90 -3.72 -8.95
N ALA A 265 -16.83 -3.32 -9.83
CA ALA A 265 -17.02 -3.98 -11.12
C ALA A 265 -15.73 -3.99 -11.95
N PHE A 266 -15.07 -2.86 -12.05
CA PHE A 266 -13.77 -2.72 -12.71
C PHE A 266 -12.70 -3.57 -12.02
N GLY A 267 -12.60 -3.47 -10.69
CA GLY A 267 -11.61 -4.16 -9.86
C GLY A 267 -11.71 -5.68 -9.91
N LEU A 268 -12.91 -6.24 -10.03
CA LEU A 268 -13.13 -7.68 -10.19
C LEU A 268 -12.47 -8.22 -11.46
N VAL A 269 -12.62 -7.54 -12.60
CA VAL A 269 -11.95 -7.92 -13.85
C VAL A 269 -10.43 -7.83 -13.72
N GLN A 270 -9.93 -6.75 -13.11
CA GLN A 270 -8.50 -6.59 -12.85
C GLN A 270 -7.95 -7.70 -11.95
N LEU A 271 -8.68 -8.10 -10.92
CA LEU A 271 -8.30 -9.19 -10.02
C LEU A 271 -8.18 -10.53 -10.75
N GLU A 272 -9.08 -10.85 -11.67
CA GLU A 272 -9.00 -12.04 -12.51
C GLU A 272 -7.78 -12.03 -13.42
N ARG A 273 -7.38 -10.85 -13.90
CA ARG A 273 -6.22 -10.66 -14.78
C ARG A 273 -4.90 -10.54 -14.01
N PHE A 274 -4.94 -10.42 -12.69
CA PHE A 274 -3.75 -10.13 -11.86
C PHE A 274 -2.61 -11.13 -12.09
N LYS A 275 -2.90 -12.43 -12.19
CA LYS A 275 -1.86 -13.45 -12.45
C LYS A 275 -1.11 -13.19 -13.75
N LYS A 276 -1.80 -12.77 -14.80
CA LYS A 276 -1.18 -12.40 -16.08
C LYS A 276 -0.29 -11.16 -15.91
N PHE A 277 -0.80 -10.13 -15.22
CA PHE A 277 -0.04 -8.90 -14.96
C PHE A 277 1.21 -9.16 -14.13
N SER A 278 1.09 -9.98 -13.08
CA SER A 278 2.22 -10.38 -12.23
C SER A 278 3.32 -11.09 -13.02
N ASN A 279 2.96 -12.01 -13.93
CA ASN A 279 3.92 -12.71 -14.77
C ASN A 279 4.69 -11.75 -15.71
N ILE A 280 4.01 -10.79 -16.33
CA ILE A 280 4.66 -9.79 -17.20
C ILE A 280 5.58 -8.89 -16.37
N ARG A 281 5.12 -8.39 -15.21
CA ARG A 281 5.92 -7.59 -14.29
C ARG A 281 7.17 -8.33 -13.85
N ARG A 282 7.04 -9.61 -13.52
CA ARG A 282 8.16 -10.47 -13.12
C ARG A 282 9.20 -10.60 -14.24
N ALA A 283 8.78 -10.89 -15.46
CA ALA A 283 9.67 -11.00 -16.62
C ALA A 283 10.42 -9.68 -16.89
N ASN A 284 9.71 -8.53 -16.85
CA ASN A 284 10.32 -7.22 -17.01
C ASN A 284 11.35 -6.93 -15.90
N PHE A 285 11.03 -7.27 -14.66
CA PHE A 285 11.91 -7.07 -13.52
C PHE A 285 13.18 -7.93 -13.61
N GLU A 286 13.05 -9.21 -13.91
CA GLU A 286 14.18 -10.13 -14.12
C GLU A 286 15.09 -9.66 -15.25
N ARG A 287 14.52 -9.12 -16.33
CA ARG A 287 15.29 -8.57 -17.44
C ARG A 287 16.11 -7.34 -17.03
N TYR A 288 15.57 -6.46 -16.18
CA TYR A 288 16.35 -5.37 -15.59
C TYR A 288 17.52 -5.88 -14.78
N LEU A 289 17.32 -6.86 -13.89
CA LEU A 289 18.39 -7.43 -13.07
C LEU A 289 19.49 -8.03 -13.94
N GLU A 290 19.12 -8.82 -14.96
CA GLU A 290 20.08 -9.43 -15.92
C GLU A 290 20.94 -8.38 -16.62
N LEU A 291 20.34 -7.29 -17.07
CA LEU A 291 21.02 -6.31 -17.91
C LEU A 291 21.78 -5.24 -17.12
N LEU A 292 21.42 -4.98 -15.89
CA LEU A 292 22.00 -3.90 -15.08
C LEU A 292 23.00 -4.39 -14.04
N ASP A 293 23.19 -5.70 -13.89
CA ASP A 293 24.20 -6.23 -12.98
C ASP A 293 25.60 -5.72 -13.37
N GLY A 294 26.31 -5.16 -12.39
CA GLY A 294 27.66 -4.58 -12.58
C GLY A 294 27.72 -3.31 -13.42
N VAL A 295 26.60 -2.62 -13.71
CA VAL A 295 26.58 -1.40 -14.50
C VAL A 295 26.78 -0.16 -13.62
N GLY A 296 27.90 0.53 -13.80
CA GLY A 296 28.23 1.78 -13.09
C GLY A 296 28.31 1.60 -11.58
N ASP A 297 27.69 2.50 -10.84
CA ASP A 297 27.53 2.47 -9.37
C ASP A 297 26.12 2.02 -8.94
N LEU A 298 25.38 1.36 -9.85
CA LEU A 298 24.01 0.95 -9.54
C LEU A 298 23.96 -0.08 -8.42
N ILE A 299 23.13 0.19 -7.43
CA ILE A 299 22.71 -0.79 -6.42
C ILE A 299 21.36 -1.35 -6.85
N LEU A 300 21.32 -2.67 -7.02
CA LEU A 300 20.13 -3.41 -7.40
C LEU A 300 19.34 -3.86 -6.16
N PRO A 301 17.99 -4.05 -6.27
CA PRO A 301 17.19 -4.53 -5.16
C PRO A 301 17.48 -5.97 -4.80
N ASP A 302 17.22 -6.32 -3.53
CA ASP A 302 17.17 -7.72 -3.09
C ASP A 302 15.88 -8.38 -3.60
N ASP A 303 16.05 -9.35 -4.47
CA ASP A 303 14.99 -10.15 -5.08
C ASP A 303 14.91 -11.59 -4.53
N SER A 304 15.50 -11.85 -3.38
CA SER A 304 15.61 -13.20 -2.80
C SER A 304 14.23 -13.86 -2.57
N ILE A 305 13.23 -13.09 -2.14
CA ILE A 305 11.87 -13.57 -1.90
C ILE A 305 10.95 -13.48 -3.14
N LYS A 306 11.46 -12.99 -4.28
CA LYS A 306 10.73 -12.82 -5.55
C LYS A 306 9.34 -12.19 -5.39
N PRO A 307 9.23 -10.99 -4.82
CA PRO A 307 7.94 -10.35 -4.59
C PRO A 307 7.29 -9.86 -5.89
N ASN A 308 6.04 -9.45 -5.81
CA ASN A 308 5.35 -8.77 -6.91
C ASN A 308 5.72 -7.28 -6.91
N TRP A 309 6.88 -6.93 -7.48
CA TRP A 309 7.35 -5.57 -7.53
C TRP A 309 6.41 -4.59 -8.27
N LEU A 310 6.20 -3.42 -7.69
CA LEU A 310 5.49 -2.32 -8.34
C LEU A 310 6.29 -1.73 -9.51
N ALA A 311 7.59 -1.58 -9.31
CA ALA A 311 8.54 -0.94 -10.21
C ALA A 311 9.92 -1.55 -9.94
N ILE A 312 10.94 -1.24 -10.77
CA ILE A 312 12.32 -1.58 -10.44
C ILE A 312 12.94 -0.46 -9.60
N PRO A 313 13.24 -0.70 -8.30
CA PRO A 313 13.98 0.26 -7.50
C PRO A 313 15.48 0.11 -7.74
N LEU A 314 16.14 1.24 -7.94
CA LEU A 314 17.57 1.33 -8.17
C LEU A 314 18.14 2.48 -7.34
N GLN A 315 19.45 2.45 -7.08
CA GLN A 315 20.16 3.53 -6.43
C GLN A 315 21.44 3.86 -7.17
N SER A 316 21.83 5.14 -7.20
CA SER A 316 23.07 5.62 -7.77
C SER A 316 23.46 6.94 -7.11
N GLU A 317 24.75 7.15 -6.86
CA GLU A 317 25.26 8.44 -6.41
C GLU A 317 25.08 9.53 -7.49
N LYS A 318 25.02 9.14 -8.77
CA LYS A 318 24.75 9.99 -9.93
C LYS A 318 23.26 10.07 -10.27
N ARG A 319 22.36 9.85 -9.27
CA ARG A 319 20.90 9.79 -9.49
C ARG A 319 20.36 10.96 -10.29
N PHE A 320 20.69 12.19 -9.90
CA PHE A 320 20.10 13.39 -10.53
C PHE A 320 20.46 13.48 -12.01
N GLU A 321 21.72 13.28 -12.34
CA GLU A 321 22.22 13.32 -13.72
C GLU A 321 21.66 12.18 -14.56
N LEU A 322 21.57 10.97 -13.97
CA LEU A 322 20.99 9.80 -14.64
C LEU A 322 19.50 10.02 -14.93
N LEU A 323 18.72 10.52 -13.95
CA LEU A 323 17.30 10.79 -14.16
C LEU A 323 17.07 11.88 -15.20
N SER A 324 17.85 12.96 -15.19
CA SER A 324 17.79 14.00 -16.21
C SER A 324 18.04 13.42 -17.62
N PHE A 325 19.07 12.59 -17.75
CA PHE A 325 19.39 11.92 -19.02
C PHE A 325 18.25 10.99 -19.49
N LEU A 326 17.65 10.22 -18.59
CA LEU A 326 16.54 9.30 -18.92
C LEU A 326 15.28 10.07 -19.34
N GLU A 327 14.90 11.12 -18.62
CA GLU A 327 13.73 11.96 -18.96
C GLU A 327 13.92 12.68 -20.33
N GLU A 328 15.11 13.16 -20.64
CA GLU A 328 15.46 13.72 -21.96
C GLU A 328 15.34 12.67 -23.09
N ASN A 329 15.48 11.38 -22.76
CA ASN A 329 15.31 10.28 -23.69
C ASN A 329 13.92 9.61 -23.59
N ASN A 330 12.90 10.33 -23.11
CA ASN A 330 11.51 9.89 -23.01
C ASN A 330 11.26 8.69 -22.06
N VAL A 331 12.09 8.48 -21.05
CA VAL A 331 11.86 7.51 -19.97
C VAL A 331 11.39 8.24 -18.73
N GLN A 332 10.17 7.97 -18.28
CA GLN A 332 9.62 8.57 -17.08
C GLN A 332 10.22 7.92 -15.84
N THR A 333 10.64 8.74 -14.88
CA THR A 333 11.29 8.30 -13.65
C THR A 333 10.53 8.77 -12.40
N ARG A 334 10.83 8.16 -11.25
CA ARG A 334 10.39 8.61 -9.92
C ARG A 334 11.53 8.45 -8.92
N VAL A 335 11.53 9.25 -7.87
CA VAL A 335 12.36 8.99 -6.69
C VAL A 335 11.72 7.87 -5.84
N THR A 336 12.49 7.24 -4.97
CA THR A 336 11.99 6.19 -4.08
C THR A 336 11.18 6.80 -2.95
N PHE A 337 9.92 7.11 -3.26
CA PHE A 337 8.91 7.70 -2.37
C PHE A 337 9.45 8.82 -1.46
N ALA A 338 9.25 8.70 -0.12
CA ALA A 338 9.68 9.72 0.81
C ALA A 338 11.19 9.65 1.16
N GLY A 339 11.87 8.51 0.91
CA GLY A 339 13.16 8.28 1.55
C GLY A 339 13.01 8.38 3.06
N ASN A 340 13.78 9.20 3.76
CA ASN A 340 13.55 9.48 5.17
C ASN A 340 12.38 10.47 5.36
N VAL A 341 11.20 9.94 5.69
CA VAL A 341 9.95 10.71 5.82
C VAL A 341 10.04 11.80 6.90
N THR A 342 10.88 11.62 7.93
CA THR A 342 11.04 12.60 9.02
C THR A 342 11.72 13.90 8.55
N ARG A 343 12.38 13.89 7.40
CA ARG A 343 12.97 15.09 6.79
C ARG A 343 11.96 15.96 6.04
N HIS A 344 10.77 15.45 5.77
CA HIS A 344 9.74 16.22 5.06
C HIS A 344 9.13 17.32 5.95
N PRO A 345 8.74 18.47 5.37
CA PRO A 345 8.29 19.64 6.14
C PRO A 345 7.19 19.34 7.16
N VAL A 346 6.20 18.53 6.80
CA VAL A 346 5.05 18.19 7.66
C VAL A 346 5.42 17.29 8.85
N TYR A 347 6.56 16.59 8.78
CA TYR A 347 7.02 15.65 9.82
C TYR A 347 8.27 16.12 10.55
N ARG A 348 8.63 17.42 10.44
CA ARG A 348 9.86 17.98 11.00
C ARG A 348 9.95 17.89 12.52
N GLU A 349 8.85 17.80 13.23
CA GLU A 349 8.84 17.57 14.68
C GLU A 349 9.40 16.19 15.08
N TYR A 350 9.40 15.24 14.13
CA TYR A 350 9.93 13.88 14.29
C TYR A 350 11.31 13.70 13.65
N LEU A 351 12.00 14.79 13.27
CA LEU A 351 13.27 14.71 12.56
C LEU A 351 14.29 13.83 13.29
N GLN A 352 14.71 12.78 12.62
CA GLN A 352 15.72 11.84 13.08
C GLN A 352 16.56 11.35 11.89
N GLU A 353 17.84 11.05 12.13
CA GLU A 353 18.74 10.45 11.15
C GLU A 353 18.53 8.94 11.10
N PHE A 354 18.44 8.40 9.89
CA PHE A 354 18.34 6.98 9.59
C PHE A 354 19.28 6.68 8.43
N GLU A 355 20.34 5.93 8.68
CA GLU A 355 21.44 5.75 7.72
C GLU A 355 20.93 5.29 6.36
N ASN A 356 20.17 4.19 6.31
CA ASN A 356 19.70 3.63 5.05
C ASN A 356 18.58 4.46 4.42
N ALA A 357 17.61 4.95 5.21
CA ALA A 357 16.54 5.80 4.68
C ALA A 357 17.08 7.12 4.11
N ASP A 358 18.14 7.68 4.67
CA ASP A 358 18.83 8.88 4.17
C ASP A 358 19.60 8.60 2.88
N ILE A 359 20.27 7.45 2.77
CA ILE A 359 20.92 7.01 1.53
C ILE A 359 19.87 6.80 0.44
N ILE A 360 18.76 6.11 0.73
CA ILE A 360 17.66 5.91 -0.21
C ILE A 360 17.06 7.26 -0.65
N MET A 361 16.89 8.20 0.27
CA MET A 361 16.40 9.55 -0.06
C MET A 361 17.32 10.27 -1.03
N LYS A 362 18.63 10.12 -0.89
CA LYS A 362 19.64 10.75 -1.74
C LYS A 362 19.79 10.06 -3.09
N ASN A 363 19.84 8.73 -3.11
CA ASN A 363 20.28 7.94 -4.26
C ASN A 363 19.19 7.13 -4.94
N GLY A 364 18.06 6.88 -4.24
CA GLY A 364 17.01 5.96 -4.67
C GLY A 364 16.10 6.52 -5.76
N PHE A 365 15.78 5.69 -6.74
CA PHE A 365 14.81 6.00 -7.81
C PHE A 365 14.10 4.75 -8.32
N LEU A 366 13.01 4.96 -9.05
CA LEU A 366 12.14 3.92 -9.57
C LEU A 366 11.98 4.10 -11.08
N LEU A 367 12.03 2.99 -11.81
CA LEU A 367 11.68 2.90 -13.23
C LEU A 367 10.51 1.93 -13.41
N GLY A 368 9.77 2.12 -14.50
CA GLY A 368 8.63 1.24 -14.81
C GLY A 368 9.07 -0.19 -15.07
N ALA A 369 8.34 -1.16 -14.46
CA ALA A 369 8.44 -2.58 -14.76
C ALA A 369 7.03 -3.20 -14.89
N HIS A 370 6.06 -2.39 -15.32
CA HIS A 370 4.64 -2.72 -15.29
C HIS A 370 4.20 -3.59 -16.50
N HIS A 371 3.01 -4.16 -16.39
CA HIS A 371 2.46 -5.08 -17.37
C HIS A 371 2.09 -4.47 -18.74
N GLY A 372 2.14 -3.14 -18.88
CA GLY A 372 2.02 -2.45 -20.17
C GLY A 372 3.34 -2.28 -20.91
N MET A 373 4.48 -2.68 -20.31
CA MET A 373 5.79 -2.66 -20.94
C MET A 373 6.11 -3.99 -21.62
N THR A 374 6.87 -3.91 -22.71
CA THR A 374 7.47 -5.07 -23.38
C THR A 374 8.92 -5.26 -22.93
N ILE A 375 9.49 -6.43 -23.20
CA ILE A 375 10.94 -6.67 -22.99
C ILE A 375 11.79 -5.70 -23.79
N ASP A 376 11.39 -5.33 -25.02
CA ASP A 376 12.10 -4.33 -25.84
C ASP A 376 12.12 -2.95 -25.18
N ASP A 377 11.05 -2.55 -24.45
CA ASP A 377 11.04 -1.33 -23.66
C ASP A 377 12.07 -1.37 -22.53
N VAL A 378 12.19 -2.51 -21.85
CA VAL A 378 13.18 -2.74 -20.79
C VAL A 378 14.59 -2.69 -21.39
N ASP A 379 14.83 -3.40 -22.50
CA ASP A 379 16.14 -3.41 -23.20
C ASP A 379 16.55 -2.01 -23.62
N HIS A 380 15.60 -1.21 -24.12
CA HIS A 380 15.84 0.19 -24.47
C HIS A 380 16.28 1.03 -23.27
N VAL A 381 15.57 0.93 -22.14
CA VAL A 381 15.89 1.68 -20.91
C VAL A 381 17.27 1.25 -20.37
N CYS A 382 17.54 -0.04 -20.31
CA CYS A 382 18.86 -0.56 -19.89
C CYS A 382 19.98 -0.09 -20.84
N GLY A 383 19.72 -0.05 -22.14
CA GLY A 383 20.66 0.48 -23.14
C GLY A 383 21.02 1.95 -22.87
N LEU A 384 20.03 2.77 -22.55
CA LEU A 384 20.26 4.19 -22.18
C LEU A 384 21.10 4.31 -20.90
N ILE A 385 20.80 3.54 -19.87
CA ILE A 385 21.57 3.53 -18.62
C ILE A 385 23.03 3.17 -18.88
N LYS A 386 23.30 2.11 -19.66
CA LYS A 386 24.66 1.71 -20.06
C LYS A 386 25.39 2.82 -20.85
N ILE A 387 24.69 3.51 -21.75
CA ILE A 387 25.24 4.67 -22.49
C ILE A 387 25.63 5.79 -21.53
N PHE A 388 24.78 6.11 -20.55
CA PHE A 388 25.07 7.12 -19.54
C PHE A 388 26.35 6.81 -18.75
N PHE A 389 26.49 5.62 -18.20
CA PHE A 389 27.66 5.24 -17.43
C PHE A 389 28.93 5.11 -18.26
N ASN A 390 28.82 4.69 -19.53
CA ASN A 390 29.99 4.60 -20.42
C ASN A 390 30.51 5.99 -20.87
N LYS A 391 29.64 6.99 -20.94
CA LYS A 391 30.06 8.37 -21.28
C LYS A 391 30.64 9.12 -20.07
N ASN A 392 30.35 8.67 -18.87
CA ASN A 392 30.74 9.31 -17.62
C ASN A 392 31.81 8.50 -16.84
N LYS A 393 32.48 7.58 -17.53
CA LYS A 393 33.75 6.99 -17.09
C LYS A 393 34.88 7.98 -17.40
#